data_6ea2cab4fd8deaa97df64d2ed90ca6eb
#
_entry.id   6ea2cab4fd8deaa97df64d2ed90ca6eb
#
_cell.length_a   1.000
_cell.length_b   1.000
_cell.length_c   1.000
_cell.angle_alpha   90.00
_cell.angle_beta   90.00
_cell.angle_gamma   90.00
#
_symmetry.space_group_name_H-M   'P 1'
#
loop_
_entity.id
_entity.type
_entity.pdbx_description
1 polymer ?
#
loop_
_entity_poly.entity_id
_entity_poly.type
_entity_poly.pdbx_seq_one_letter_code
_entity_poly.pdbx_strand_id
1 'polypeptide(L)'
;KLREGLDVRVMSDALGIISTFNFSNALALEKLGIRCATFNPLLALKGTANYRDHRKMLIVDDAVAYSGGVNLADRYINREHPYGHWKDTGFRLTGAPVRSFTHMFLTFWNAFSLQKEEPMPMPPAAAAAEPAAQDGWVLSYYDSPLNSEATSNRLYIDLLSQATDYTWFFTPYLMLGDDLLDAMLAAAQRGVDVRIIMPGIPDKKLIFRMSRSFYQVLLTGGVKIYEYTPGFVHAKSLVCDDRAATVGTVNLDYRSLFLHFENNSLFYRGSIVARVKEDFLATQSQCRAVEACDTKRYSRRWIVDGVLRIFAPLC
;
A
#
# COMPACT_ATOMS: atom_id res chain seq x y z
N LYS A 1 8.86 -27.14 3.59
CA LYS A 1 8.02 -26.98 4.81
C LYS A 1 6.90 -28.01 4.87
N LEU A 2 6.12 -28.24 3.81
CA LEU A 2 5.09 -29.29 3.78
C LEU A 2 5.63 -30.69 4.13
N ARG A 3 6.83 -31.05 3.63
CA ARG A 3 7.50 -32.33 3.98
C ARG A 3 7.87 -32.43 5.46
N GLU A 4 7.89 -31.30 6.15
CA GLU A 4 8.13 -31.18 7.59
C GLU A 4 6.82 -31.19 8.38
N GLY A 5 5.66 -31.42 7.74
CA GLY A 5 4.34 -31.49 8.37
C GLY A 5 3.71 -30.12 8.68
N LEU A 6 4.24 -29.02 8.13
CA LEU A 6 3.68 -27.69 8.37
C LEU A 6 2.42 -27.45 7.54
N ASP A 7 1.43 -26.78 8.12
CA ASP A 7 0.25 -26.31 7.45
C ASP A 7 0.59 -25.04 6.64
N VAL A 8 0.47 -25.11 5.32
CA VAL A 8 0.74 -24.01 4.42
C VAL A 8 -0.54 -23.64 3.68
N ARG A 9 -0.95 -22.38 3.79
CA ARG A 9 -2.14 -21.82 3.16
C ARG A 9 -1.77 -20.66 2.26
N VAL A 10 -2.37 -20.61 1.09
CA VAL A 10 -2.19 -19.52 0.13
C VAL A 10 -3.55 -18.98 -0.28
N MET A 11 -3.73 -17.68 -0.13
CA MET A 11 -4.89 -16.96 -0.64
C MET A 11 -4.45 -15.98 -1.71
N SER A 12 -5.15 -15.96 -2.82
CA SER A 12 -4.79 -15.12 -3.97
C SER A 12 -6.03 -14.47 -4.60
N ASP A 13 -5.83 -13.27 -5.16
CA ASP A 13 -6.86 -12.59 -5.94
C ASP A 13 -6.94 -13.16 -7.36
N ALA A 14 -8.15 -13.41 -7.88
CA ALA A 14 -8.36 -14.02 -9.19
C ALA A 14 -7.74 -13.23 -10.35
N LEU A 15 -7.75 -11.89 -10.32
CA LEU A 15 -7.10 -11.07 -11.36
C LEU A 15 -5.58 -11.15 -11.27
N GLY A 16 -5.02 -11.22 -10.05
CA GLY A 16 -3.60 -11.43 -9.84
C GLY A 16 -3.12 -12.76 -10.42
N ILE A 17 -3.95 -13.81 -10.30
CA ILE A 17 -3.66 -15.14 -10.87
C ILE A 17 -3.56 -15.06 -12.40
N ILE A 18 -4.48 -14.35 -13.05
CA ILE A 18 -4.50 -14.29 -14.53
C ILE A 18 -3.30 -13.53 -15.09
N SER A 19 -2.85 -12.50 -14.39
CA SER A 19 -1.81 -11.60 -14.91
C SER A 19 -0.38 -12.07 -14.62
N THR A 20 -0.14 -12.80 -13.52
CA THR A 20 1.22 -13.14 -13.07
C THR A 20 1.37 -14.56 -12.54
N PHE A 21 0.32 -15.12 -11.97
CA PHE A 21 0.34 -16.45 -11.37
C PHE A 21 -0.69 -17.30 -12.11
N ASN A 22 -0.25 -18.02 -13.15
CA ASN A 22 -1.12 -18.80 -14.03
C ASN A 22 -1.96 -19.80 -13.20
N PHE A 23 -3.21 -20.06 -13.58
CA PHE A 23 -4.10 -21.06 -12.95
C PHE A 23 -3.42 -22.42 -12.76
N SER A 24 -2.52 -22.79 -13.68
CA SER A 24 -1.66 -23.98 -13.55
C SER A 24 -0.77 -23.95 -12.30
N ASN A 25 -0.35 -22.79 -11.83
CA ASN A 25 0.52 -22.66 -10.64
C ASN A 25 -0.27 -22.88 -9.34
N ALA A 26 -1.53 -22.43 -9.27
CA ALA A 26 -2.39 -22.73 -8.12
C ALA A 26 -2.63 -24.25 -8.01
N LEU A 27 -2.96 -24.90 -9.11
CA LEU A 27 -3.10 -26.36 -9.18
C LEU A 27 -1.79 -27.10 -8.83
N ALA A 28 -0.63 -26.54 -9.22
CA ALA A 28 0.67 -27.12 -8.86
C ALA A 28 0.93 -27.03 -7.35
N LEU A 29 0.55 -25.93 -6.71
CA LEU A 29 0.64 -25.79 -5.26
C LEU A 29 -0.29 -26.78 -4.52
N GLU A 30 -1.53 -26.93 -4.99
CA GLU A 30 -2.49 -27.89 -4.42
C GLU A 30 -1.99 -29.34 -4.55
N LYS A 31 -1.40 -29.71 -5.70
CA LYS A 31 -0.76 -31.03 -5.90
C LYS A 31 0.40 -31.28 -4.95
N LEU A 32 1.06 -30.24 -4.46
CA LEU A 32 2.08 -30.35 -3.43
C LEU A 32 1.50 -30.45 -2.02
N GLY A 33 0.17 -30.33 -1.83
CA GLY A 33 -0.50 -30.38 -0.54
C GLY A 33 -0.69 -29.02 0.13
N ILE A 34 -0.43 -27.89 -0.59
CA ILE A 34 -0.74 -26.55 -0.11
C ILE A 34 -2.24 -26.31 -0.21
N ARG A 35 -2.86 -25.82 0.86
CA ARG A 35 -4.26 -25.40 0.83
C ARG A 35 -4.37 -24.04 0.15
N CYS A 36 -5.14 -23.96 -0.95
CA CYS A 36 -5.31 -22.72 -1.71
C CYS A 36 -6.76 -22.22 -1.66
N ALA A 37 -6.93 -20.91 -1.63
CA ALA A 37 -8.23 -20.25 -1.78
C ALA A 37 -8.09 -19.06 -2.74
N THR A 38 -9.14 -18.78 -3.52
CA THR A 38 -9.17 -17.68 -4.50
C THR A 38 -10.24 -16.68 -4.12
N PHE A 39 -9.83 -15.44 -3.96
CA PHE A 39 -10.73 -14.31 -3.72
C PHE A 39 -11.37 -13.85 -5.04
N ASN A 40 -12.68 -13.58 -4.99
CA ASN A 40 -13.50 -12.99 -6.05
C ASN A 40 -13.22 -13.59 -7.44
N PRO A 41 -13.57 -14.87 -7.64
CA PRO A 41 -13.42 -15.51 -8.95
C PRO A 41 -14.23 -14.73 -10.01
N LEU A 42 -13.68 -14.57 -11.22
CA LEU A 42 -14.21 -13.74 -12.30
C LEU A 42 -15.65 -14.07 -12.74
N LEU A 43 -16.17 -15.22 -12.36
CA LEU A 43 -17.55 -15.65 -12.65
C LEU A 43 -18.59 -14.97 -11.72
N ALA A 44 -18.17 -14.27 -10.69
CA ALA A 44 -19.05 -13.49 -9.80
C ALA A 44 -19.35 -12.11 -10.40
N LEU A 45 -20.03 -12.07 -11.54
CA LEU A 45 -20.35 -10.89 -12.38
C LEU A 45 -21.36 -9.90 -11.77
N LYS A 46 -21.47 -9.76 -10.46
CA LYS A 46 -22.40 -8.81 -9.85
C LYS A 46 -21.66 -7.68 -9.15
N GLY A 47 -21.40 -6.55 -9.84
CA GLY A 47 -21.05 -5.26 -9.20
C GLY A 47 -19.70 -5.20 -8.43
N THR A 48 -19.17 -6.34 -8.03
CA THR A 48 -17.98 -6.51 -7.18
C THR A 48 -16.70 -6.73 -7.97
N ALA A 49 -16.72 -6.60 -9.30
CA ALA A 49 -15.53 -6.84 -10.15
C ALA A 49 -14.35 -5.91 -9.77
N ASN A 50 -14.65 -4.70 -9.25
CA ASN A 50 -13.65 -3.75 -8.79
C ASN A 50 -13.14 -4.01 -7.38
N TYR A 51 -13.80 -4.87 -6.58
CA TYR A 51 -13.35 -5.23 -5.25
C TYR A 51 -12.24 -6.26 -5.36
N ARG A 52 -11.00 -5.84 -5.11
CA ARG A 52 -9.81 -6.71 -5.24
C ARG A 52 -9.10 -6.85 -3.90
N ASP A 53 -8.53 -8.02 -3.64
CA ASP A 53 -7.63 -8.21 -2.50
C ASP A 53 -6.21 -7.77 -2.89
N HIS A 54 -5.84 -6.58 -2.45
CA HIS A 54 -4.52 -6.01 -2.72
C HIS A 54 -3.56 -6.14 -1.54
N ARG A 55 -3.94 -6.87 -0.50
CA ARG A 55 -3.09 -7.11 0.68
C ARG A 55 -1.93 -8.04 0.35
N LYS A 56 -0.79 -7.80 0.98
CA LYS A 56 0.42 -8.62 0.87
C LYS A 56 0.84 -8.98 2.28
N MET A 57 0.64 -10.23 2.66
CA MET A 57 0.92 -10.72 4.02
C MET A 57 1.58 -12.08 3.95
N LEU A 58 2.64 -12.27 4.74
CA LEU A 58 3.19 -13.57 5.08
C LEU A 58 3.17 -13.71 6.60
N ILE A 59 2.49 -14.71 7.10
CA ILE A 59 2.33 -14.94 8.54
C ILE A 59 2.91 -16.32 8.87
N VAL A 60 3.72 -16.37 9.90
CA VAL A 60 4.37 -17.61 10.36
C VAL A 60 4.00 -17.82 11.82
N ASP A 61 3.27 -18.91 12.10
CA ASP A 61 2.96 -19.44 13.43
C ASP A 61 2.33 -18.43 14.40
N ASP A 62 1.56 -17.45 13.89
CA ASP A 62 1.01 -16.32 14.70
C ASP A 62 2.09 -15.56 15.51
N ALA A 63 3.35 -15.73 15.15
CA ALA A 63 4.50 -15.19 15.86
C ALA A 63 5.26 -14.12 15.05
N VAL A 64 5.25 -14.26 13.73
CA VAL A 64 5.93 -13.34 12.82
C VAL A 64 5.01 -12.98 11.65
N ALA A 65 4.93 -11.70 11.31
CA ALA A 65 4.26 -11.23 10.10
C ALA A 65 5.19 -10.34 9.26
N TYR A 66 5.09 -10.48 7.94
CA TYR A 66 5.70 -9.59 6.96
C TYR A 66 4.60 -8.95 6.12
N SER A 67 4.71 -7.66 5.85
CA SER A 67 3.82 -6.94 4.95
C SER A 67 4.52 -5.75 4.29
N GLY A 68 3.87 -5.15 3.31
CA GLY A 68 4.37 -4.00 2.55
C GLY A 68 3.90 -4.02 1.10
N GLY A 69 4.59 -3.29 0.22
CA GLY A 69 4.23 -3.19 -1.19
C GLY A 69 4.60 -4.41 -2.05
N VAL A 70 5.50 -5.27 -1.58
CA VAL A 70 6.15 -6.33 -2.37
C VAL A 70 5.17 -7.45 -2.76
N ASN A 71 5.04 -7.73 -4.05
CA ASN A 71 4.38 -8.93 -4.57
C ASN A 71 5.41 -10.05 -4.85
N LEU A 72 4.93 -11.29 -4.96
CA LEU A 72 5.77 -12.45 -5.28
C LEU A 72 6.04 -12.53 -6.79
N ALA A 73 6.98 -11.72 -7.29
CA ALA A 73 7.46 -11.79 -8.66
C ALA A 73 8.91 -11.25 -8.74
N ASP A 74 9.68 -11.71 -9.73
CA ASP A 74 11.12 -11.43 -9.85
C ASP A 74 11.47 -9.94 -10.00
N ARG A 75 10.60 -9.16 -10.61
CA ARG A 75 10.76 -7.70 -10.72
C ARG A 75 10.78 -6.99 -9.37
N TYR A 76 10.04 -7.48 -8.35
CA TYR A 76 9.99 -6.86 -7.03
C TYR A 76 11.27 -7.07 -6.21
N ILE A 77 12.08 -8.03 -6.60
CA ILE A 77 13.40 -8.30 -6.00
C ILE A 77 14.56 -7.94 -6.92
N ASN A 78 14.27 -7.15 -7.96
CA ASN A 78 15.26 -6.69 -8.94
C ASN A 78 16.05 -7.80 -9.64
N ARG A 79 15.43 -8.96 -9.91
CA ARG A 79 15.95 -9.98 -10.83
C ARG A 79 15.61 -9.65 -12.28
N GLU A 80 14.51 -8.96 -12.50
CA GLU A 80 14.08 -8.42 -13.78
C GLU A 80 13.89 -6.90 -13.64
N HIS A 81 14.20 -6.14 -14.71
CA HIS A 81 14.19 -4.68 -14.69
C HIS A 81 13.32 -4.07 -15.80
N PRO A 82 12.03 -4.46 -15.97
CA PRO A 82 11.21 -3.95 -17.06
C PRO A 82 10.95 -2.44 -16.97
N TYR A 83 11.08 -1.86 -15.77
CA TYR A 83 10.88 -0.45 -15.48
C TYR A 83 12.05 0.18 -14.71
N GLY A 84 13.28 -0.29 -14.97
CA GLY A 84 14.46 0.08 -14.22
C GLY A 84 14.51 -0.55 -12.83
N HIS A 85 15.19 0.11 -11.89
CA HIS A 85 15.24 -0.37 -10.52
C HIS A 85 13.87 -0.29 -9.84
N TRP A 86 13.45 -1.40 -9.23
CA TRP A 86 12.19 -1.47 -8.49
C TRP A 86 12.42 -1.14 -7.02
N LYS A 87 11.87 0.00 -6.56
CA LYS A 87 11.95 0.44 -5.17
C LYS A 87 10.66 0.11 -4.45
N ASP A 88 10.75 -0.71 -3.43
CA ASP A 88 9.61 -1.05 -2.58
C ASP A 88 9.96 -0.94 -1.09
N THR A 89 8.95 -1.03 -0.22
CA THR A 89 9.10 -0.99 1.23
C THR A 89 8.26 -2.09 1.86
N GLY A 90 8.84 -2.76 2.86
CA GLY A 90 8.17 -3.75 3.67
C GLY A 90 8.69 -3.74 5.10
N PHE A 91 7.98 -4.43 5.99
CA PHE A 91 8.35 -4.56 7.38
C PHE A 91 8.15 -5.98 7.89
N ARG A 92 8.80 -6.29 8.99
CA ARG A 92 8.63 -7.51 9.79
C ARG A 92 8.12 -7.11 11.16
N LEU A 93 7.05 -7.79 11.61
CA LEU A 93 6.52 -7.68 12.97
C LEU A 93 6.73 -8.98 13.75
N THR A 94 6.85 -8.85 15.06
CA THR A 94 6.83 -9.96 16.02
C THR A 94 5.97 -9.59 17.22
N GLY A 95 5.50 -10.60 17.95
CA GLY A 95 4.72 -10.41 19.17
C GLY A 95 3.24 -10.09 18.91
N ALA A 96 2.60 -9.42 19.86
CA ALA A 96 1.16 -9.20 19.89
C ALA A 96 0.55 -8.61 18.60
N PRO A 97 1.18 -7.67 17.88
CA PRO A 97 0.62 -7.09 16.65
C PRO A 97 0.44 -8.08 15.50
N VAL A 98 1.17 -9.22 15.48
CA VAL A 98 1.04 -10.26 14.46
C VAL A 98 -0.36 -10.81 14.40
N ARG A 99 -1.05 -10.86 15.52
CA ARG A 99 -2.39 -11.37 15.67
C ARG A 99 -3.43 -10.67 14.81
N SER A 100 -3.27 -9.36 14.59
CA SER A 100 -4.13 -8.62 13.67
C SER A 100 -4.01 -9.15 12.23
N PHE A 101 -2.79 -9.51 11.80
CA PHE A 101 -2.56 -10.13 10.49
C PHE A 101 -3.17 -11.52 10.39
N THR A 102 -3.01 -12.34 11.41
CA THR A 102 -3.63 -13.68 11.49
C THR A 102 -5.15 -13.57 11.40
N HIS A 103 -5.74 -12.63 12.14
CA HIS A 103 -7.18 -12.38 12.10
C HIS A 103 -7.65 -11.92 10.70
N MET A 104 -6.94 -10.98 10.07
CA MET A 104 -7.23 -10.54 8.69
C MET A 104 -7.19 -11.71 7.71
N PHE A 105 -6.17 -12.56 7.79
CA PHE A 105 -6.03 -13.72 6.93
C PHE A 105 -7.16 -14.73 7.14
N LEU A 106 -7.42 -15.14 8.39
CA LEU A 106 -8.42 -16.15 8.71
C LEU A 106 -9.84 -15.69 8.41
N THR A 107 -10.16 -14.41 8.58
CA THR A 107 -11.45 -13.85 8.19
C THR A 107 -11.71 -14.06 6.70
N PHE A 108 -10.72 -13.75 5.86
CA PHE A 108 -10.83 -13.97 4.40
C PHE A 108 -10.80 -15.45 4.05
N TRP A 109 -9.92 -16.22 4.68
CA TRP A 109 -9.86 -17.66 4.50
C TRP A 109 -11.22 -18.30 4.73
N ASN A 110 -11.85 -17.99 5.86
CA ASN A 110 -13.17 -18.51 6.21
C ASN A 110 -14.31 -18.01 5.28
N ALA A 111 -14.15 -16.83 4.68
CA ALA A 111 -15.13 -16.35 3.72
C ALA A 111 -15.08 -17.09 2.38
N PHE A 112 -13.88 -17.45 1.90
CA PHE A 112 -13.68 -17.89 0.51
C PHE A 112 -13.13 -19.31 0.37
N SER A 113 -12.57 -19.92 1.41
CA SER A 113 -12.15 -21.32 1.38
C SER A 113 -13.35 -22.27 1.55
N LEU A 114 -13.28 -23.42 0.91
CA LEU A 114 -14.20 -24.52 1.16
C LEU A 114 -13.97 -25.18 2.52
N GLN A 115 -12.75 -25.10 3.02
CA GLN A 115 -12.33 -25.61 4.34
C GLN A 115 -12.42 -24.47 5.36
N LYS A 116 -13.52 -24.44 6.12
CA LYS A 116 -13.67 -23.46 7.21
C LYS A 116 -12.77 -23.82 8.39
N GLU A 117 -12.24 -22.80 9.01
CA GLU A 117 -11.53 -22.92 10.28
C GLU A 117 -12.41 -22.38 11.40
N GLU A 118 -12.27 -22.95 12.60
CA GLU A 118 -12.85 -22.33 13.78
C GLU A 118 -12.33 -20.89 13.91
N PRO A 119 -13.19 -19.91 14.21
CA PRO A 119 -12.75 -18.56 14.50
C PRO A 119 -11.72 -18.64 15.63
N MET A 120 -10.49 -18.23 15.35
CA MET A 120 -9.49 -18.15 16.41
C MET A 120 -9.98 -17.11 17.42
N PRO A 121 -10.28 -17.51 18.67
CA PRO A 121 -10.66 -16.53 19.67
C PRO A 121 -9.53 -15.51 19.74
N MET A 122 -9.89 -14.21 19.61
CA MET A 122 -8.96 -13.15 19.98
C MET A 122 -8.53 -13.48 21.42
N PRO A 123 -7.27 -13.85 21.68
CA PRO A 123 -6.91 -14.07 23.06
C PRO A 123 -7.11 -12.76 23.79
N PRO A 124 -7.40 -12.86 25.08
CA PRO A 124 -7.25 -11.70 25.95
C PRO A 124 -5.88 -11.11 25.63
N ALA A 125 -5.83 -9.78 25.46
CA ALA A 125 -4.59 -9.06 25.19
C ALA A 125 -3.49 -9.74 26.01
N ALA A 126 -2.62 -10.47 25.33
CA ALA A 126 -1.71 -11.38 26.01
C ALA A 126 -1.08 -10.59 27.12
N ALA A 127 -1.12 -11.12 28.33
CA ALA A 127 -0.26 -10.65 29.39
C ALA A 127 1.11 -10.49 28.73
N ALA A 128 1.52 -9.26 28.51
CA ALA A 128 2.66 -8.93 27.69
C ALA A 128 3.82 -9.79 28.17
N ALA A 129 4.34 -10.65 27.30
CA ALA A 129 5.68 -11.13 27.49
C ALA A 129 6.50 -9.90 27.85
N GLU A 130 7.26 -9.95 28.98
CA GLU A 130 8.06 -8.88 29.52
C GLU A 130 8.54 -7.94 28.41
N PRO A 131 8.20 -6.65 28.38
CA PRO A 131 8.46 -5.79 27.27
C PRO A 131 9.95 -5.78 27.02
N ALA A 132 10.39 -6.46 25.98
CA ALA A 132 11.62 -6.06 25.32
C ALA A 132 11.48 -4.55 25.11
N ALA A 133 12.48 -3.78 25.52
CA ALA A 133 12.44 -2.32 25.59
C ALA A 133 11.45 -1.71 24.58
N GLN A 134 10.39 -1.09 25.07
CA GLN A 134 9.23 -0.71 24.26
C GLN A 134 9.65 0.25 23.16
N ASP A 135 9.74 -0.22 21.93
CA ASP A 135 10.16 0.55 20.77
C ASP A 135 8.93 1.13 20.04
N GLY A 136 8.17 1.96 20.75
CA GLY A 136 6.99 2.62 20.22
C GLY A 136 5.72 1.75 20.19
N TRP A 137 4.76 2.16 19.38
CA TRP A 137 3.46 1.53 19.24
C TRP A 137 3.20 1.14 17.78
N VAL A 138 2.48 0.06 17.56
CA VAL A 138 2.01 -0.33 16.23
C VAL A 138 0.52 -0.65 16.27
N LEU A 139 -0.20 -0.09 15.30
CA LEU A 139 -1.61 -0.40 15.02
C LEU A 139 -1.71 -0.92 13.59
N SER A 140 -1.95 -2.21 13.42
CA SER A 140 -2.23 -2.80 12.11
C SER A 140 -3.72 -2.81 11.86
N TYR A 141 -4.12 -2.31 10.70
CA TYR A 141 -5.52 -2.16 10.30
C TYR A 141 -5.71 -2.53 8.81
N TYR A 142 -6.95 -2.60 8.38
CA TYR A 142 -7.31 -2.89 7.00
C TYR A 142 -8.40 -1.94 6.50
N ASP A 143 -8.39 -1.70 5.20
CA ASP A 143 -9.48 -1.07 4.48
C ASP A 143 -10.33 -2.13 3.80
N SER A 144 -11.62 -1.88 3.71
CA SER A 144 -12.60 -2.77 3.10
C SER A 144 -13.63 -1.96 2.33
N PRO A 145 -13.93 -2.32 1.06
CA PRO A 145 -15.00 -1.67 0.31
C PRO A 145 -16.41 -2.06 0.81
N LEU A 146 -16.50 -2.95 1.79
CA LEU A 146 -17.76 -3.43 2.34
C LEU A 146 -18.25 -2.62 3.55
N ASN A 147 -17.42 -1.74 4.06
CA ASN A 147 -17.81 -0.80 5.12
C ASN A 147 -17.75 0.64 4.59
N SER A 148 -18.39 1.57 5.29
CA SER A 148 -18.40 3.00 4.94
C SER A 148 -17.15 3.75 5.42
N GLU A 149 -16.18 3.06 6.01
CA GLU A 149 -14.99 3.66 6.58
C GLU A 149 -13.80 3.53 5.63
N ALA A 150 -13.30 4.64 5.12
CA ALA A 150 -12.04 4.73 4.40
C ALA A 150 -10.93 5.03 5.42
N THR A 151 -10.52 4.00 6.17
CA THR A 151 -9.63 4.15 7.34
C THR A 151 -8.30 4.78 6.97
N SER A 152 -7.66 4.31 5.89
CA SER A 152 -6.38 4.89 5.43
C SER A 152 -6.54 6.34 4.98
N ASN A 153 -7.61 6.67 4.25
CA ASN A 153 -7.86 8.04 3.79
C ASN A 153 -8.01 9.00 4.99
N ARG A 154 -8.83 8.61 5.97
CA ARG A 154 -9.03 9.40 7.20
C ARG A 154 -7.76 9.55 8.00
N LEU A 155 -6.99 8.47 8.17
CA LEU A 155 -5.71 8.52 8.88
C LEU A 155 -4.71 9.45 8.20
N TYR A 156 -4.63 9.44 6.87
CA TYR A 156 -3.74 10.35 6.14
C TYR A 156 -4.16 11.81 6.30
N ILE A 157 -5.47 12.10 6.25
CA ILE A 157 -6.01 13.44 6.52
C ILE A 157 -5.70 13.87 7.96
N ASP A 158 -5.88 12.98 8.94
CA ASP A 158 -5.59 13.27 10.34
C ASP A 158 -4.11 13.56 10.58
N LEU A 159 -3.21 12.76 10.00
CA LEU A 159 -1.77 12.99 10.07
C LEU A 159 -1.37 14.33 9.42
N LEU A 160 -1.91 14.65 8.25
CA LEU A 160 -1.69 15.94 7.57
C LEU A 160 -2.22 17.11 8.40
N SER A 161 -3.38 16.98 9.01
CA SER A 161 -3.99 18.05 9.81
C SER A 161 -3.22 18.34 11.09
N GLN A 162 -2.60 17.31 11.69
CA GLN A 162 -1.81 17.41 12.92
C GLN A 162 -0.32 17.69 12.68
N ALA A 163 0.14 17.61 11.43
CA ALA A 163 1.52 17.86 11.06
C ALA A 163 1.94 19.31 11.34
N THR A 164 3.12 19.46 11.91
CA THR A 164 3.75 20.76 12.24
C THR A 164 5.01 21.03 11.43
N ASP A 165 5.78 19.98 11.12
CA ASP A 165 7.08 20.12 10.46
C ASP A 165 7.02 19.53 9.05
N TYR A 166 6.67 18.26 8.91
CA TYR A 166 6.65 17.60 7.62
C TYR A 166 5.74 16.38 7.54
N THR A 167 5.26 16.07 6.31
CA THR A 167 4.61 14.80 5.95
C THR A 167 5.06 14.37 4.56
N TRP A 168 5.73 13.22 4.45
CA TRP A 168 6.32 12.72 3.22
C TRP A 168 5.74 11.38 2.82
N PHE A 169 5.41 11.23 1.54
CA PHE A 169 4.72 10.07 0.98
C PHE A 169 5.52 9.37 -0.10
N PHE A 170 5.50 8.05 -0.08
CA PHE A 170 5.77 7.22 -1.25
C PHE A 170 4.48 6.70 -1.85
N THR A 171 4.33 6.79 -3.16
CA THR A 171 3.23 6.13 -3.85
C THR A 171 3.55 5.87 -5.32
N PRO A 172 3.16 4.71 -5.89
CA PRO A 172 3.30 4.46 -7.32
C PRO A 172 2.28 5.21 -8.18
N TYR A 173 1.12 5.53 -7.61
CA TYR A 173 -0.01 6.16 -8.29
C TYR A 173 -0.57 7.29 -7.44
N LEU A 174 -1.01 8.36 -8.10
CA LEU A 174 -1.48 9.58 -7.44
C LEU A 174 -2.80 10.03 -8.09
N MET A 175 -3.91 9.59 -7.52
CA MET A 175 -5.27 9.92 -7.95
C MET A 175 -6.10 10.18 -6.71
N LEU A 176 -6.01 11.42 -6.20
CA LEU A 176 -6.55 11.84 -4.92
C LEU A 176 -8.04 12.14 -5.01
N GLY A 177 -8.79 11.81 -3.95
CA GLY A 177 -10.07 12.44 -3.67
C GLY A 177 -9.88 13.88 -3.23
N ASP A 178 -10.94 14.70 -3.36
CA ASP A 178 -10.87 16.13 -3.04
C ASP A 178 -10.52 16.37 -1.57
N ASP A 179 -10.98 15.53 -0.66
CA ASP A 179 -10.73 15.60 0.78
C ASP A 179 -9.25 15.45 1.13
N LEU A 180 -8.57 14.46 0.56
CA LEU A 180 -7.13 14.24 0.78
C LEU A 180 -6.28 15.26 0.04
N LEU A 181 -6.70 15.69 -1.16
CA LEU A 181 -6.06 16.77 -1.90
C LEU A 181 -6.09 18.06 -1.08
N ASP A 182 -7.27 18.45 -0.57
CA ASP A 182 -7.44 19.65 0.26
C ASP A 182 -6.63 19.58 1.54
N ALA A 183 -6.55 18.41 2.18
CA ALA A 183 -5.72 18.22 3.37
C ALA A 183 -4.22 18.42 3.08
N MET A 184 -3.71 17.93 1.94
CA MET A 184 -2.31 18.16 1.52
C MET A 184 -2.03 19.64 1.26
N LEU A 185 -2.94 20.32 0.55
CA LEU A 185 -2.82 21.74 0.24
C LEU A 185 -2.88 22.59 1.52
N ALA A 186 -3.82 22.28 2.42
CA ALA A 186 -3.95 22.98 3.70
C ALA A 186 -2.72 22.78 4.59
N ALA A 187 -2.13 21.59 4.64
CA ALA A 187 -0.89 21.33 5.36
C ALA A 187 0.26 22.18 4.79
N ALA A 188 0.46 22.17 3.45
CA ALA A 188 1.50 22.96 2.80
C ALA A 188 1.31 24.47 3.02
N GLN A 189 0.08 24.98 2.98
CA GLN A 189 -0.25 26.39 3.26
C GLN A 189 0.03 26.79 4.71
N ARG A 190 -0.06 25.86 5.67
CA ARG A 190 0.36 26.08 7.05
C ARG A 190 1.90 26.10 7.24
N GLY A 191 2.66 25.81 6.19
CA GLY A 191 4.12 25.74 6.23
C GLY A 191 4.68 24.34 6.47
N VAL A 192 3.84 23.29 6.51
CA VAL A 192 4.30 21.91 6.62
C VAL A 192 5.01 21.51 5.32
N ASP A 193 6.17 20.88 5.43
CA ASP A 193 6.92 20.38 4.29
C ASP A 193 6.28 19.07 3.76
N VAL A 194 5.34 19.19 2.82
CA VAL A 194 4.67 18.05 2.20
C VAL A 194 5.44 17.60 0.96
N ARG A 195 5.88 16.33 0.93
CA ARG A 195 6.64 15.75 -0.20
C ARG A 195 6.00 14.46 -0.68
N ILE A 196 6.07 14.22 -1.99
CA ILE A 196 5.61 12.98 -2.62
C ILE A 196 6.71 12.46 -3.53
N ILE A 197 7.13 11.20 -3.36
CA ILE A 197 8.01 10.51 -4.32
C ILE A 197 7.17 9.57 -5.18
N MET A 198 7.29 9.76 -6.50
CA MET A 198 6.61 9.05 -7.57
C MET A 198 7.60 8.26 -8.43
N PRO A 199 7.16 7.27 -9.23
CA PRO A 199 8.01 6.62 -10.21
C PRO A 199 8.57 7.60 -11.25
N GLY A 200 9.83 7.41 -11.67
CA GLY A 200 10.39 8.10 -12.83
C GLY A 200 10.11 7.37 -14.15
N ILE A 201 10.06 6.02 -14.10
CA ILE A 201 9.72 5.16 -15.24
C ILE A 201 8.40 4.46 -14.93
N PRO A 202 7.31 4.71 -15.68
CA PRO A 202 6.00 4.15 -15.38
C PRO A 202 5.83 2.71 -15.85
N ASP A 203 5.09 1.90 -15.07
CA ASP A 203 4.59 0.58 -15.48
C ASP A 203 3.37 0.68 -16.41
N LYS A 204 2.51 1.68 -16.19
CA LYS A 204 1.27 1.94 -16.95
C LYS A 204 1.23 3.40 -17.38
N LYS A 205 1.51 3.65 -18.65
CA LYS A 205 1.62 5.03 -19.22
C LYS A 205 0.37 5.88 -19.01
N LEU A 206 -0.84 5.29 -19.13
CA LEU A 206 -2.09 6.02 -18.95
C LEU A 206 -2.29 6.43 -17.49
N ILE A 207 -2.12 5.51 -16.55
CA ILE A 207 -2.24 5.77 -15.12
C ILE A 207 -1.22 6.81 -14.65
N PHE A 208 0.00 6.72 -15.16
CA PHE A 208 1.04 7.71 -14.87
C PHE A 208 0.69 9.11 -15.40
N ARG A 209 0.07 9.19 -16.57
CA ARG A 209 -0.43 10.45 -17.11
C ARG A 209 -1.54 11.03 -16.23
N MET A 210 -2.46 10.20 -15.74
CA MET A 210 -3.50 10.61 -14.80
C MET A 210 -2.88 11.11 -13.49
N SER A 211 -1.91 10.40 -12.93
CA SER A 211 -1.17 10.85 -11.75
C SER A 211 -0.53 12.23 -11.96
N ARG A 212 0.10 12.44 -13.10
CA ARG A 212 0.73 13.74 -13.45
C ARG A 212 -0.29 14.88 -13.62
N SER A 213 -1.56 14.60 -13.85
CA SER A 213 -2.58 15.65 -13.94
C SER A 213 -2.82 16.34 -12.58
N PHE A 214 -2.46 15.71 -11.46
CA PHE A 214 -2.51 16.29 -10.12
C PHE A 214 -1.29 17.17 -9.79
N TYR A 215 -0.19 17.06 -10.54
CA TYR A 215 1.07 17.74 -10.21
C TYR A 215 0.90 19.26 -10.17
N GLN A 216 0.20 19.85 -11.13
CA GLN A 216 0.07 21.30 -11.20
C GLN A 216 -0.62 21.87 -9.96
N VAL A 217 -1.74 21.30 -9.53
CA VAL A 217 -2.49 21.80 -8.36
C VAL A 217 -1.67 21.61 -7.08
N LEU A 218 -1.00 20.48 -6.91
CA LEU A 218 -0.17 20.18 -5.75
C LEU A 218 1.05 21.12 -5.68
N LEU A 219 1.80 21.28 -6.78
CA LEU A 219 2.96 22.18 -6.85
C LEU A 219 2.57 23.64 -6.62
N THR A 220 1.44 24.09 -7.19
CA THR A 220 0.94 25.45 -6.97
C THR A 220 0.54 25.67 -5.51
N GLY A 221 0.03 24.64 -4.86
CA GLY A 221 -0.33 24.67 -3.42
C GLY A 221 0.85 24.48 -2.46
N GLY A 222 2.08 24.34 -2.98
CA GLY A 222 3.29 24.25 -2.13
C GLY A 222 3.77 22.82 -1.82
N VAL A 223 3.07 21.79 -2.31
CA VAL A 223 3.51 20.38 -2.18
C VAL A 223 4.69 20.13 -3.13
N LYS A 224 5.72 19.43 -2.66
CA LYS A 224 6.91 19.10 -3.45
C LYS A 224 6.80 17.69 -4.02
N ILE A 225 7.06 17.53 -5.31
CA ILE A 225 6.96 16.24 -6.01
C ILE A 225 8.33 15.87 -6.57
N TYR A 226 8.68 14.60 -6.41
CA TYR A 226 9.94 14.03 -6.86
C TYR A 226 9.68 12.78 -7.69
N GLU A 227 10.37 12.63 -8.82
CA GLU A 227 10.32 11.44 -9.66
C GLU A 227 11.62 10.64 -9.52
N TYR A 228 11.49 9.38 -9.10
CA TYR A 228 12.61 8.46 -8.89
C TYR A 228 13.27 8.07 -10.21
N THR A 229 14.42 8.63 -10.51
CA THR A 229 15.06 8.50 -11.82
C THR A 229 15.59 7.10 -12.14
N PRO A 230 16.04 6.26 -11.17
CA PRO A 230 16.51 4.92 -11.48
C PRO A 230 15.42 3.95 -11.94
N GLY A 231 14.13 4.24 -11.70
CA GLY A 231 13.08 3.33 -12.10
C GLY A 231 11.70 3.55 -11.51
N PHE A 232 11.10 2.46 -11.05
CA PHE A 232 9.74 2.43 -10.53
C PHE A 232 9.70 2.38 -9.00
N VAL A 233 9.07 3.37 -8.39
CA VAL A 233 8.74 3.36 -6.96
C VAL A 233 7.40 2.65 -6.77
N HIS A 234 7.41 1.55 -6.03
CA HIS A 234 6.21 0.82 -5.65
C HIS A 234 5.96 0.82 -4.13
N ALA A 235 6.79 1.48 -3.37
CA ALA A 235 6.60 1.69 -1.94
C ALA A 235 5.31 2.47 -1.66
N LYS A 236 4.63 2.10 -0.58
CA LYS A 236 3.46 2.79 -0.06
C LYS A 236 3.73 3.02 1.42
N SER A 237 4.28 4.17 1.70
CA SER A 237 4.57 4.57 3.08
C SER A 237 4.44 6.08 3.25
N LEU A 238 4.24 6.47 4.49
CA LEU A 238 4.20 7.85 4.93
C LEU A 238 5.07 7.99 6.17
N VAL A 239 5.73 9.12 6.33
CA VAL A 239 6.37 9.53 7.58
C VAL A 239 6.01 10.97 7.90
N CYS A 240 5.71 11.23 9.20
CA CYS A 240 5.23 12.52 9.68
C CYS A 240 5.94 12.91 10.99
N ASP A 241 6.58 14.08 11.02
CA ASP A 241 7.10 14.80 12.19
C ASP A 241 7.97 13.96 13.15
N ASP A 242 8.72 12.97 12.66
CA ASP A 242 9.48 12.00 13.48
C ASP A 242 8.62 11.26 14.52
N ARG A 243 7.30 11.33 14.42
CA ARG A 243 6.35 10.74 15.38
C ARG A 243 5.58 9.58 14.86
N ALA A 244 5.21 9.61 13.59
CA ALA A 244 4.36 8.60 12.97
C ALA A 244 4.89 8.17 11.61
N ALA A 245 4.71 6.89 11.28
CA ALA A 245 4.92 6.37 9.94
C ALA A 245 3.86 5.33 9.60
N THR A 246 3.50 5.21 8.34
CA THR A 246 2.69 4.10 7.84
C THR A 246 3.47 3.31 6.80
N VAL A 247 3.34 1.99 6.83
CA VAL A 247 3.85 1.10 5.77
C VAL A 247 2.81 0.04 5.51
N GLY A 248 2.48 -0.19 4.23
CA GLY A 248 1.49 -1.20 3.87
C GLY A 248 1.28 -1.34 2.37
N THR A 249 0.03 -1.59 1.99
CA THR A 249 -0.33 -1.87 0.59
C THR A 249 -1.07 -0.73 -0.09
N VAL A 250 -1.47 0.32 0.65
CA VAL A 250 -2.38 1.39 0.24
C VAL A 250 -1.67 2.44 -0.63
N ASN A 251 -2.05 2.53 -1.89
CA ASN A 251 -1.63 3.59 -2.79
C ASN A 251 -2.43 4.88 -2.52
N LEU A 252 -1.92 6.02 -2.98
CA LEU A 252 -2.68 7.27 -3.05
C LEU A 252 -3.53 7.32 -4.33
N ASP A 253 -4.37 6.30 -4.53
CA ASP A 253 -5.34 6.24 -5.63
C ASP A 253 -6.72 5.81 -5.14
N TYR A 254 -7.75 6.17 -5.92
CA TYR A 254 -9.14 5.93 -5.55
C TYR A 254 -9.46 4.46 -5.33
N ARG A 255 -8.85 3.55 -6.09
CA ARG A 255 -9.10 2.11 -5.95
C ARG A 255 -8.57 1.59 -4.62
N SER A 256 -7.33 1.94 -4.25
CA SER A 256 -6.76 1.55 -2.96
C SER A 256 -7.51 2.14 -1.78
N LEU A 257 -7.91 3.42 -1.87
CA LEU A 257 -8.55 4.10 -0.75
C LEU A 257 -10.02 3.71 -0.53
N PHE A 258 -10.74 3.23 -1.58
CA PHE A 258 -12.19 3.03 -1.49
C PHE A 258 -12.72 1.70 -2.03
N LEU A 259 -11.98 0.99 -2.89
CA LEU A 259 -12.50 -0.17 -3.63
C LEU A 259 -11.74 -1.48 -3.37
N HIS A 260 -10.55 -1.43 -2.80
CA HIS A 260 -9.76 -2.61 -2.53
C HIS A 260 -9.81 -3.01 -1.05
N PHE A 261 -9.58 -4.30 -0.81
CA PHE A 261 -9.13 -4.75 0.50
C PHE A 261 -7.63 -4.49 0.59
N GLU A 262 -7.26 -3.64 1.49
CA GLU A 262 -5.88 -3.23 1.74
C GLU A 262 -5.50 -3.52 3.20
N ASN A 263 -4.22 -3.58 3.51
CA ASN A 263 -3.74 -3.57 4.87
C ASN A 263 -2.61 -2.55 5.05
N ASN A 264 -2.58 -1.94 6.21
CA ASN A 264 -1.57 -0.96 6.57
C ASN A 264 -1.21 -1.09 8.05
N SER A 265 -0.04 -0.61 8.43
CA SER A 265 0.37 -0.50 9.83
C SER A 265 0.82 0.92 10.11
N LEU A 266 0.21 1.53 11.13
CA LEU A 266 0.63 2.78 11.72
C LEU A 266 1.64 2.48 12.82
N PHE A 267 2.82 3.05 12.71
CA PHE A 267 3.88 3.04 13.71
C PHE A 267 3.94 4.41 14.37
N TYR A 268 4.02 4.44 15.69
CA TYR A 268 4.03 5.68 16.45
C TYR A 268 5.16 5.67 17.49
N ARG A 269 6.04 6.66 17.44
CA ARG A 269 7.17 6.87 18.37
C ARG A 269 8.08 5.64 18.51
N GLY A 270 8.49 5.03 17.41
CA GLY A 270 9.42 3.90 17.41
C GLY A 270 10.58 4.08 16.43
N SER A 271 11.62 3.26 16.55
CA SER A 271 12.81 3.30 15.67
C SER A 271 12.45 3.11 14.19
N ILE A 272 11.34 2.45 13.89
CA ILE A 272 10.85 2.27 12.53
C ILE A 272 10.47 3.60 11.87
N VAL A 273 10.02 4.61 12.64
CA VAL A 273 9.69 5.94 12.09
C VAL A 273 10.96 6.58 11.51
N ALA A 274 12.07 6.53 12.25
CA ALA A 274 13.37 7.02 11.77
C ALA A 274 13.82 6.26 10.52
N ARG A 275 13.66 4.93 10.48
CA ARG A 275 14.01 4.11 9.30
C ARG A 275 13.20 4.46 8.07
N VAL A 276 11.90 4.73 8.20
CA VAL A 276 11.05 5.15 7.07
C VAL A 276 11.49 6.54 6.57
N LYS A 277 11.86 7.44 7.48
CA LYS A 277 12.43 8.75 7.14
C LYS A 277 13.76 8.63 6.39
N GLU A 278 14.68 7.83 6.91
CA GLU A 278 15.98 7.56 6.29
C GLU A 278 15.81 6.96 4.87
N ASP A 279 14.91 5.98 4.72
CA ASP A 279 14.58 5.37 3.45
C ASP A 279 14.02 6.40 2.46
N PHE A 280 13.16 7.32 2.93
CA PHE A 280 12.63 8.40 2.11
C PHE A 280 13.75 9.33 1.63
N LEU A 281 14.59 9.80 2.52
CA LEU A 281 15.68 10.74 2.20
C LEU A 281 16.73 10.10 1.26
N ALA A 282 17.09 8.84 1.52
CA ALA A 282 18.02 8.10 0.66
C ALA A 282 17.45 7.91 -0.75
N THR A 283 16.13 7.65 -0.86
CA THR A 283 15.48 7.53 -2.16
C THR A 283 15.34 8.89 -2.84
N GLN A 284 14.97 9.94 -2.10
CA GLN A 284 14.84 11.29 -2.62
C GLN A 284 16.15 11.81 -3.24
N SER A 285 17.31 11.44 -2.68
CA SER A 285 18.61 11.83 -3.23
C SER A 285 18.86 11.31 -4.66
N GLN A 286 18.08 10.31 -5.09
CA GLN A 286 18.14 9.72 -6.43
C GLN A 286 16.98 10.19 -7.32
N CYS A 287 16.20 11.16 -6.86
CA CYS A 287 15.04 11.66 -7.58
C CYS A 287 15.35 12.98 -8.29
N ARG A 288 14.61 13.24 -9.34
CA ARG A 288 14.48 14.56 -9.95
C ARG A 288 13.31 15.31 -9.30
N ALA A 289 13.55 16.51 -8.81
CA ALA A 289 12.45 17.40 -8.42
C ALA A 289 11.61 17.76 -9.64
N VAL A 290 10.30 17.77 -9.48
CA VAL A 290 9.36 18.24 -10.51
C VAL A 290 9.11 19.72 -10.28
N GLU A 291 9.35 20.53 -11.30
CA GLU A 291 9.16 21.97 -11.25
C GLU A 291 7.87 22.42 -11.96
N ALA A 292 7.38 23.61 -11.61
CA ALA A 292 6.19 24.19 -12.25
C ALA A 292 6.33 24.37 -13.78
N CYS A 293 7.54 24.54 -14.30
CA CYS A 293 7.79 24.59 -15.75
C CYS A 293 7.56 23.24 -16.43
N ASP A 294 7.77 22.12 -15.73
CA ASP A 294 7.48 20.77 -16.26
C ASP A 294 5.98 20.60 -16.51
N THR A 295 5.12 21.19 -15.66
CA THR A 295 3.66 21.06 -15.77
C THR A 295 3.12 21.75 -17.02
N LYS A 296 3.76 22.84 -17.52
CA LYS A 296 3.39 23.49 -18.79
C LYS A 296 3.54 22.53 -19.98
N ARG A 297 4.47 21.59 -19.92
CA ARG A 297 4.66 20.55 -20.95
C ARG A 297 3.53 19.52 -20.89
N TYR A 298 2.97 19.28 -19.71
CA TYR A 298 1.82 18.38 -19.49
C TYR A 298 0.50 19.10 -19.78
N SER A 299 0.38 20.40 -19.46
CA SER A 299 -0.86 21.21 -19.55
C SER A 299 -1.29 21.59 -20.98
N ARG A 300 -0.48 21.35 -22.01
CA ARG A 300 -0.92 21.55 -23.42
C ARG A 300 -2.19 20.78 -23.80
N ARG A 301 -2.65 19.88 -22.91
CA ARG A 301 -3.86 19.07 -23.08
C ARG A 301 -4.74 19.09 -21.82
N TRP A 302 -4.84 20.25 -21.17
CA TRP A 302 -5.60 20.45 -19.92
C TRP A 302 -7.05 19.93 -19.98
N ILE A 303 -7.70 20.03 -21.18
CA ILE A 303 -9.05 19.47 -21.39
C ILE A 303 -9.00 17.94 -21.27
N VAL A 304 -8.00 17.29 -21.87
CA VAL A 304 -7.85 15.82 -21.82
C VAL A 304 -7.51 15.37 -20.41
N ASP A 305 -6.70 16.12 -19.70
CA ASP A 305 -6.32 15.80 -18.31
C ASP A 305 -7.48 16.05 -17.35
N GLY A 306 -8.34 17.05 -17.59
CA GLY A 306 -9.61 17.26 -16.89
C GLY A 306 -10.59 16.11 -17.12
N VAL A 307 -10.74 15.66 -18.37
CA VAL A 307 -11.55 14.48 -18.69
C VAL A 307 -10.99 13.22 -18.04
N LEU A 308 -9.67 13.02 -18.06
CA LEU A 308 -9.04 11.88 -17.41
C LEU A 308 -9.29 11.84 -15.89
N ARG A 309 -9.33 13.00 -15.23
CA ARG A 309 -9.66 13.07 -13.78
C ARG A 309 -11.09 12.59 -13.47
N ILE A 310 -12.05 12.81 -14.37
CA ILE A 310 -13.41 12.30 -14.20
C ILE A 310 -13.42 10.77 -14.17
N PHE A 311 -12.49 10.14 -14.88
CA PHE A 311 -12.33 8.68 -14.90
C PHE A 311 -11.39 8.15 -13.82
N ALA A 312 -10.74 9.01 -13.02
CA ALA A 312 -9.85 8.58 -11.94
C ALA A 312 -10.49 7.57 -10.96
N PRO A 313 -11.78 7.69 -10.58
CA PRO A 313 -12.46 6.71 -9.74
C PRO A 313 -12.62 5.32 -10.37
N LEU A 314 -12.44 5.19 -11.67
CA LEU A 314 -12.59 3.93 -12.41
C LEU A 314 -11.24 3.22 -12.66
N CYS A 315 -10.11 3.86 -12.32
CA CYS A 315 -8.76 3.40 -12.68
C CYS A 315 -7.97 2.82 -11.53
#